data_ccb5c6eb3360b9d0a2eadf475dd25872
#
_entry.id   ccb5c6eb3360b9d0a2eadf475dd25872
#
_cell.length_a   1.000
_cell.length_b   1.000
_cell.length_c   1.000
_cell.angle_alpha   90.00
_cell.angle_beta   90.00
_cell.angle_gamma   90.00
#
_symmetry.space_group_name_H-M   'P 1'
#
loop_
_entity.id
_entity.type
_entity.pdbx_description
1 polymer ?
#
loop_
_entity_poly.entity_id
_entity_poly.type
_entity_poly.pdbx_seq_one_letter_code
_entity_poly.pdbx_strand_id
1 'polypeptide(L)'
;QAAEQVLFLAEKKKLKDVDIVVERNESLDLEIQDGKVEKVEQSTSLGLGVRVLDEGRTGLASTERLSLESIEIAFKNACENAKLHDPTEVIMLDPPKKIPDSSLLALYNPELEKLNSDQLAELGFSIEDSVKAADNRVVSIPYLGVSRGRNESLLLSSTGVFYTQQSNEVAAWCGPLLQDGNSRKSGMKIFNRREWDPNAGKRVGEEAVAKAVELLNASPIQSAKMPVVLDEYTAP
;
A
#
# COMPACT_ATOMS: atom_id res chain seq x y z
N GLN A 1 -18.09 -12.14 12.15
CA GLN A 1 -17.94 -13.45 12.83
C GLN A 1 -16.52 -13.63 13.42
N ALA A 2 -15.43 -13.57 12.61
CA ALA A 2 -14.07 -13.80 13.12
C ALA A 2 -13.65 -12.77 14.20
N ALA A 3 -13.89 -11.49 13.96
CA ALA A 3 -13.62 -10.43 14.93
C ALA A 3 -14.47 -10.53 16.21
N GLU A 4 -15.74 -10.88 16.07
CA GLU A 4 -16.64 -11.09 17.21
C GLU A 4 -16.19 -12.27 18.10
N GLN A 5 -15.60 -13.31 17.50
CA GLN A 5 -15.01 -14.42 18.26
C GLN A 5 -13.87 -13.94 19.14
N VAL A 6 -13.02 -13.02 18.69
CA VAL A 6 -11.95 -12.44 19.51
C VAL A 6 -12.53 -11.66 20.71
N LEU A 7 -13.56 -10.83 20.49
CA LEU A 7 -14.23 -10.12 21.59
C LEU A 7 -14.84 -11.09 22.62
N PHE A 8 -15.45 -12.17 22.17
CA PHE A 8 -15.96 -13.21 23.06
C PHE A 8 -14.85 -13.85 23.90
N LEU A 9 -13.69 -14.12 23.30
CA LEU A 9 -12.51 -14.65 24.04
C LEU A 9 -11.95 -13.62 25.03
N ALA A 10 -11.94 -12.34 24.67
CA ALA A 10 -11.54 -11.25 25.54
C ALA A 10 -12.46 -11.13 26.77
N GLU A 11 -13.76 -11.19 26.55
CA GLU A 11 -14.76 -11.19 27.63
C GLU A 11 -14.56 -12.35 28.60
N LYS A 12 -14.36 -13.57 28.08
CA LYS A 12 -14.06 -14.75 28.91
C LYS A 12 -12.81 -14.58 29.75
N LYS A 13 -11.78 -13.90 29.24
CA LYS A 13 -10.54 -13.58 29.94
C LYS A 13 -10.63 -12.33 30.83
N LYS A 14 -11.75 -11.61 30.78
CA LYS A 14 -11.95 -10.32 31.47
C LYS A 14 -10.95 -9.25 31.02
N LEU A 15 -10.45 -9.35 29.79
CA LEU A 15 -9.67 -8.32 29.16
C LEU A 15 -10.59 -7.21 28.67
N LYS A 16 -10.25 -5.96 29.01
CA LYS A 16 -11.08 -4.80 28.68
C LYS A 16 -10.73 -4.18 27.35
N ASP A 17 -9.45 -4.21 26.99
CA ASP A 17 -8.89 -3.40 25.92
C ASP A 17 -8.33 -4.29 24.81
N VAL A 18 -9.12 -4.50 23.76
CA VAL A 18 -8.78 -5.32 22.59
C VAL A 18 -9.23 -4.64 21.32
N ASP A 19 -8.34 -4.54 20.33
CA ASP A 19 -8.64 -4.16 18.95
C ASP A 19 -8.45 -5.35 18.03
N ILE A 20 -9.28 -5.41 17.01
CA ILE A 20 -9.23 -6.42 15.98
C ILE A 20 -9.29 -5.72 14.62
N VAL A 21 -8.33 -6.04 13.75
CA VAL A 21 -8.34 -5.63 12.35
C VAL A 21 -8.49 -6.87 11.49
N VAL A 22 -9.41 -6.84 10.55
CA VAL A 22 -9.51 -7.86 9.50
C VAL A 22 -9.31 -7.16 8.17
N GLU A 23 -8.35 -7.65 7.37
CA GLU A 23 -8.03 -7.08 6.07
C GLU A 23 -8.06 -8.13 4.99
N ARG A 24 -8.64 -7.78 3.85
CA ARG A 24 -8.58 -8.52 2.60
C ARG A 24 -7.97 -7.64 1.54
N ASN A 25 -6.88 -8.11 0.95
CA ASN A 25 -6.23 -7.44 -0.17
C ASN A 25 -6.28 -8.32 -1.40
N GLU A 26 -6.56 -7.70 -2.54
CA GLU A 26 -6.50 -8.33 -3.85
C GLU A 26 -5.66 -7.44 -4.76
N SER A 27 -4.73 -8.02 -5.50
CA SER A 27 -3.96 -7.29 -6.51
C SER A 27 -3.82 -8.09 -7.80
N LEU A 28 -3.66 -7.34 -8.89
CA LEU A 28 -3.24 -7.84 -10.20
C LEU A 28 -2.12 -6.91 -10.66
N ASP A 29 -0.91 -7.45 -10.77
CA ASP A 29 0.31 -6.72 -11.06
C ASP A 29 0.91 -7.23 -12.36
N LEU A 30 1.30 -6.33 -13.25
CA LEU A 30 1.96 -6.62 -14.52
C LEU A 30 3.31 -5.91 -14.56
N GLU A 31 4.36 -6.64 -14.89
CA GLU A 31 5.67 -6.09 -15.25
C GLU A 31 5.80 -6.09 -16.79
N ILE A 32 6.25 -4.97 -17.34
CA ILE A 32 6.39 -4.77 -18.79
C ILE A 32 7.86 -4.62 -19.13
N GLN A 33 8.30 -5.34 -20.14
CA GLN A 33 9.65 -5.24 -20.68
C GLN A 33 9.67 -5.52 -22.18
N ASP A 34 10.35 -4.64 -22.94
CA ASP A 34 10.60 -4.80 -24.37
C ASP A 34 9.33 -5.08 -25.21
N GLY A 35 8.26 -4.34 -24.92
CA GLY A 35 6.98 -4.44 -25.60
C GLY A 35 6.17 -5.70 -25.27
N LYS A 36 6.47 -6.35 -24.13
CA LYS A 36 5.79 -7.57 -23.70
C LYS A 36 5.45 -7.51 -22.20
N VAL A 37 4.44 -8.26 -21.85
CA VAL A 37 4.19 -8.57 -20.42
C VAL A 37 5.18 -9.64 -20.02
N GLU A 38 6.15 -9.28 -19.18
CA GLU A 38 7.17 -10.21 -18.67
C GLU A 38 6.64 -11.05 -17.52
N LYS A 39 5.85 -10.43 -16.64
CA LYS A 39 5.29 -11.10 -15.47
C LYS A 39 3.86 -10.64 -15.22
N VAL A 40 3.02 -11.59 -14.83
CA VAL A 40 1.68 -11.34 -14.28
C VAL A 40 1.64 -11.98 -12.91
N GLU A 41 1.28 -11.20 -11.90
CA GLU A 41 1.07 -11.69 -10.55
C GLU A 41 -0.33 -11.33 -10.08
N GLN A 42 -1.08 -12.32 -9.65
CA GLN A 42 -2.36 -12.10 -8.99
C GLN A 42 -2.28 -12.62 -7.57
N SER A 43 -2.58 -11.79 -6.60
CA SER A 43 -2.56 -12.17 -5.20
C SER A 43 -3.88 -11.87 -4.51
N THR A 44 -4.19 -12.68 -3.51
CA THR A 44 -5.28 -12.43 -2.57
C THR A 44 -4.78 -12.80 -1.19
N SER A 45 -4.88 -11.88 -0.26
CA SER A 45 -4.59 -12.13 1.15
C SER A 45 -5.80 -11.81 2.01
N LEU A 46 -5.96 -12.55 3.09
CA LEU A 46 -6.97 -12.32 4.12
C LEU A 46 -6.30 -12.56 5.46
N GLY A 47 -6.30 -11.55 6.33
CA GLY A 47 -5.67 -11.64 7.63
C GLY A 47 -6.53 -11.05 8.74
N LEU A 48 -6.29 -11.55 9.95
CA LEU A 48 -6.84 -11.01 11.19
C LEU A 48 -5.69 -10.68 12.13
N GLY A 49 -5.60 -9.42 12.55
CA GLY A 49 -4.71 -8.93 13.58
C GLY A 49 -5.46 -8.69 14.88
N VAL A 50 -4.85 -9.07 15.99
CA VAL A 50 -5.35 -8.83 17.36
C VAL A 50 -4.33 -7.98 18.08
N ARG A 51 -4.78 -6.87 18.66
CA ARG A 51 -4.02 -6.08 19.62
C ARG A 51 -4.71 -6.16 20.98
N VAL A 52 -3.94 -6.53 22.00
CA VAL A 52 -4.38 -6.57 23.40
C VAL A 52 -3.61 -5.51 24.16
N LEU A 53 -4.30 -4.75 25.01
CA LEU A 53 -3.70 -3.85 26.00
C LEU A 53 -4.08 -4.36 27.39
N ASP A 54 -3.10 -4.86 28.13
CA ASP A 54 -3.28 -5.42 29.47
C ASP A 54 -2.28 -4.78 30.43
N GLU A 55 -2.78 -4.09 31.46
CA GLU A 55 -1.98 -3.35 32.45
C GLU A 55 -0.94 -2.39 31.82
N GLY A 56 -1.32 -1.68 30.73
CA GLY A 56 -0.46 -0.79 30.00
C GLY A 56 0.53 -1.50 29.04
N ARG A 57 0.46 -2.81 28.92
CA ARG A 57 1.33 -3.63 28.06
C ARG A 57 0.61 -4.03 26.79
N THR A 58 1.21 -3.70 25.65
CA THR A 58 0.64 -4.01 24.35
C THR A 58 1.16 -5.34 23.82
N GLY A 59 0.27 -6.23 23.42
CA GLY A 59 0.60 -7.47 22.72
C GLY A 59 -0.11 -7.53 21.37
N LEU A 60 0.61 -7.97 20.35
CA LEU A 60 0.14 -8.11 18.98
C LEU A 60 0.32 -9.56 18.51
N ALA A 61 -0.64 -10.06 17.76
CA ALA A 61 -0.51 -11.29 16.99
C ALA A 61 -1.46 -11.27 15.80
N SER A 62 -1.17 -12.07 14.76
CA SER A 62 -2.01 -12.16 13.57
C SER A 62 -2.13 -13.60 13.07
N THR A 63 -3.11 -13.83 12.22
CA THR A 63 -3.30 -15.08 11.49
C THR A 63 -3.95 -14.81 10.14
N GLU A 64 -3.53 -15.55 9.12
CA GLU A 64 -4.17 -15.56 7.80
C GLU A 64 -5.27 -16.64 7.71
N ARG A 65 -5.39 -17.49 8.72
CA ARG A 65 -6.44 -18.51 8.78
C ARG A 65 -7.54 -18.08 9.74
N LEU A 66 -8.75 -17.93 9.24
CA LEU A 66 -9.91 -17.50 10.03
C LEU A 66 -10.71 -18.69 10.61
N SER A 67 -10.07 -19.84 10.85
CA SER A 67 -10.68 -20.91 11.64
C SER A 67 -10.75 -20.53 13.12
N LEU A 68 -11.72 -21.06 13.84
CA LEU A 68 -11.86 -20.79 15.30
C LEU A 68 -10.58 -21.09 16.05
N GLU A 69 -9.93 -22.21 15.75
CA GLU A 69 -8.66 -22.62 16.36
C GLU A 69 -7.55 -21.58 16.10
N SER A 70 -7.38 -21.12 14.84
CA SER A 70 -6.34 -20.15 14.49
C SER A 70 -6.59 -18.79 15.13
N ILE A 71 -7.85 -18.36 15.25
CA ILE A 71 -8.25 -17.14 15.96
C ILE A 71 -7.93 -17.24 17.45
N GLU A 72 -8.24 -18.38 18.08
CA GLU A 72 -7.92 -18.63 19.50
C GLU A 72 -6.42 -18.59 19.75
N ILE A 73 -5.62 -19.20 18.87
CA ILE A 73 -4.16 -19.17 18.94
C ILE A 73 -3.65 -17.73 18.78
N ALA A 74 -4.12 -16.97 17.79
CA ALA A 74 -3.71 -15.58 17.60
C ALA A 74 -4.04 -14.73 18.84
N PHE A 75 -5.25 -14.83 19.38
CA PHE A 75 -5.65 -14.13 20.58
C PHE A 75 -4.78 -14.50 21.80
N LYS A 76 -4.52 -15.80 22.01
CA LYS A 76 -3.63 -16.27 23.09
C LYS A 76 -2.22 -15.71 22.92
N ASN A 77 -1.68 -15.74 21.72
CA ASN A 77 -0.35 -15.21 21.43
C ASN A 77 -0.28 -13.70 21.67
N ALA A 78 -1.30 -12.92 21.30
CA ALA A 78 -1.36 -11.50 21.63
C ALA A 78 -1.31 -11.26 23.14
N CYS A 79 -2.07 -12.06 23.93
CA CYS A 79 -2.03 -11.97 25.39
C CYS A 79 -0.66 -12.33 26.00
N GLU A 80 0.02 -13.35 25.46
CA GLU A 80 1.35 -13.73 25.95
C GLU A 80 2.41 -12.70 25.53
N ASN A 81 2.31 -12.16 24.32
CA ASN A 81 3.21 -11.11 23.84
C ASN A 81 3.10 -9.84 24.70
N ALA A 82 1.90 -9.47 25.16
CA ALA A 82 1.73 -8.33 26.06
C ALA A 82 2.59 -8.46 27.34
N LYS A 83 2.75 -9.67 27.88
CA LYS A 83 3.55 -9.90 29.10
C LYS A 83 5.05 -9.68 28.90
N LEU A 84 5.52 -9.71 27.64
CA LEU A 84 6.93 -9.55 27.29
C LEU A 84 7.35 -8.08 27.10
N HIS A 85 6.39 -7.16 27.03
CA HIS A 85 6.63 -5.74 26.84
C HIS A 85 6.55 -4.96 28.16
N ASP A 86 7.30 -3.87 28.23
CA ASP A 86 7.18 -2.93 29.34
C ASP A 86 5.85 -2.15 29.22
N PRO A 87 5.28 -1.73 30.34
CA PRO A 87 4.10 -0.86 30.32
C PRO A 87 4.39 0.46 29.58
N THR A 88 3.43 0.90 28.78
CA THR A 88 3.48 2.14 28.03
C THR A 88 2.24 2.99 28.33
N GLU A 89 2.29 4.29 27.99
CA GLU A 89 1.14 5.20 28.13
C GLU A 89 0.11 5.06 26.97
N VAL A 90 0.04 3.87 26.36
CA VAL A 90 -0.94 3.61 25.29
C VAL A 90 -2.32 3.46 25.91
N ILE A 91 -3.29 4.12 25.29
CA ILE A 91 -4.71 4.01 25.65
C ILE A 91 -5.52 3.54 24.43
N MET A 92 -6.64 2.90 24.71
CA MET A 92 -7.62 2.61 23.66
C MET A 92 -8.41 3.87 23.31
N LEU A 93 -8.72 3.99 22.03
CA LEU A 93 -9.54 5.11 21.56
C LEU A 93 -11.03 4.84 21.86
N ASP A 94 -11.72 5.87 22.33
CA ASP A 94 -13.17 5.85 22.39
C ASP A 94 -13.77 5.92 20.97
N PRO A 95 -14.95 5.31 20.75
CA PRO A 95 -15.63 5.44 19.47
C PRO A 95 -15.94 6.91 19.19
N PRO A 96 -15.73 7.38 17.94
CA PRO A 96 -16.02 8.76 17.57
C PRO A 96 -17.50 9.04 17.72
N LYS A 97 -17.86 10.22 18.26
CA LYS A 97 -19.25 10.64 18.42
C LYS A 97 -20.02 10.72 17.10
N LYS A 98 -19.31 10.91 15.99
CA LYS A 98 -19.86 10.94 14.64
C LYS A 98 -18.82 10.33 13.69
N ILE A 99 -19.22 9.30 12.98
CA ILE A 99 -18.42 8.73 11.90
C ILE A 99 -18.62 9.63 10.67
N PRO A 100 -17.53 10.15 10.06
CA PRO A 100 -17.64 10.89 8.81
C PRO A 100 -18.25 10.02 7.72
N ASP A 101 -18.98 10.63 6.81
CA ASP A 101 -19.49 9.93 5.62
C ASP A 101 -18.30 9.51 4.74
N SER A 102 -18.02 8.22 4.68
CA SER A 102 -16.90 7.66 3.91
C SER A 102 -17.07 7.90 2.41
N SER A 103 -18.27 8.15 1.90
CA SER A 103 -18.51 8.48 0.50
C SER A 103 -17.80 9.78 0.06
N LEU A 104 -17.58 10.71 1.00
CA LEU A 104 -16.85 11.96 0.75
C LEU A 104 -15.37 11.74 0.46
N LEU A 105 -14.82 10.60 0.85
CA LEU A 105 -13.41 10.26 0.63
C LEU A 105 -13.15 9.63 -0.74
N ALA A 106 -14.20 9.23 -1.46
CA ALA A 106 -14.15 8.58 -2.77
C ALA A 106 -13.07 7.48 -2.85
N LEU A 107 -13.00 6.62 -1.82
CA LEU A 107 -11.95 5.60 -1.69
C LEU A 107 -12.15 4.41 -2.63
N TYR A 108 -13.37 4.18 -3.09
CA TYR A 108 -13.72 3.05 -3.92
C TYR A 108 -14.42 3.50 -5.21
N ASN A 109 -13.89 3.02 -6.34
CA ASN A 109 -14.47 3.24 -7.67
C ASN A 109 -14.81 1.88 -8.32
N PRO A 110 -16.09 1.53 -8.50
CA PRO A 110 -16.49 0.25 -9.07
C PRO A 110 -16.02 0.04 -10.53
N GLU A 111 -15.67 1.09 -11.25
CA GLU A 111 -15.16 0.97 -12.63
C GLU A 111 -13.76 0.31 -12.66
N LEU A 112 -12.95 0.49 -11.61
CA LEU A 112 -11.64 -0.14 -11.52
C LEU A 112 -11.71 -1.67 -11.39
N GLU A 113 -12.82 -2.21 -10.85
CA GLU A 113 -13.03 -3.66 -10.77
C GLU A 113 -13.20 -4.33 -12.15
N LYS A 114 -13.59 -3.54 -13.16
CA LYS A 114 -13.79 -4.02 -14.53
C LYS A 114 -12.51 -4.08 -15.35
N LEU A 115 -11.43 -3.48 -14.85
CA LEU A 115 -10.14 -3.47 -15.55
C LEU A 115 -9.57 -4.90 -15.61
N ASN A 116 -9.28 -5.34 -16.81
CA ASN A 116 -8.64 -6.62 -17.08
C ASN A 116 -7.13 -6.45 -17.33
N SER A 117 -6.44 -7.58 -17.46
CA SER A 117 -5.00 -7.61 -17.74
C SER A 117 -4.61 -6.90 -19.04
N ASP A 118 -5.46 -6.99 -20.06
CA ASP A 118 -5.15 -6.41 -21.37
C ASP A 118 -5.14 -4.88 -21.30
N GLN A 119 -6.13 -4.28 -20.63
CA GLN A 119 -6.19 -2.83 -20.43
C GLN A 119 -5.01 -2.32 -19.59
N LEU A 120 -4.60 -3.06 -18.56
CA LEU A 120 -3.41 -2.73 -17.79
C LEU A 120 -2.14 -2.85 -18.64
N ALA A 121 -2.03 -3.90 -19.45
CA ALA A 121 -0.89 -4.06 -20.36
C ALA A 121 -0.81 -2.94 -21.40
N GLU A 122 -1.93 -2.52 -21.99
CA GLU A 122 -2.00 -1.37 -22.90
C GLU A 122 -1.47 -0.08 -22.27
N LEU A 123 -1.84 0.19 -21.01
CA LEU A 123 -1.29 1.31 -20.26
C LEU A 123 0.23 1.18 -20.10
N GLY A 124 0.71 -0.02 -19.72
CA GLY A 124 2.15 -0.28 -19.59
C GLY A 124 2.91 -0.10 -20.89
N PHE A 125 2.40 -0.59 -22.01
CA PHE A 125 3.01 -0.38 -23.33
C PHE A 125 3.03 1.10 -23.72
N SER A 126 1.94 1.83 -23.44
CA SER A 126 1.88 3.28 -23.68
C SER A 126 2.93 4.06 -22.88
N ILE A 127 3.21 3.64 -21.63
CA ILE A 127 4.29 4.21 -20.80
C ILE A 127 5.65 3.92 -21.46
N GLU A 128 5.90 2.67 -21.85
CA GLU A 128 7.16 2.25 -22.46
C GLU A 128 7.45 3.02 -23.75
N ASP A 129 6.47 3.12 -24.63
CA ASP A 129 6.57 3.87 -25.89
C ASP A 129 6.86 5.35 -25.64
N SER A 130 6.18 5.94 -24.66
CA SER A 130 6.40 7.33 -24.28
C SER A 130 7.82 7.59 -23.76
N VAL A 131 8.36 6.68 -22.91
CA VAL A 131 9.74 6.76 -22.44
C VAL A 131 10.73 6.70 -23.60
N LYS A 132 10.57 5.73 -24.52
CA LYS A 132 11.45 5.56 -25.68
C LYS A 132 11.42 6.76 -26.62
N ALA A 133 10.27 7.42 -26.72
CA ALA A 133 10.09 8.61 -27.58
C ALA A 133 10.58 9.91 -26.92
N ALA A 134 10.61 9.99 -25.59
CA ALA A 134 10.88 11.24 -24.88
C ALA A 134 12.34 11.69 -24.92
N ASP A 135 13.31 10.76 -24.90
CA ASP A 135 14.74 11.11 -24.95
C ASP A 135 15.57 9.96 -25.53
N ASN A 136 16.44 10.29 -26.48
CA ASN A 136 17.30 9.31 -27.17
C ASN A 136 18.44 8.76 -26.28
N ARG A 137 18.66 9.33 -25.10
CA ARG A 137 19.62 8.86 -24.09
C ARG A 137 19.07 7.76 -23.21
N VAL A 138 17.79 7.39 -23.35
CA VAL A 138 17.23 6.22 -22.67
C VAL A 138 17.91 4.95 -23.16
N VAL A 139 18.56 4.23 -22.25
CA VAL A 139 19.26 2.98 -22.57
C VAL A 139 18.49 1.73 -22.14
N SER A 140 17.63 1.84 -21.15
CA SER A 140 16.74 0.76 -20.70
C SER A 140 15.64 1.28 -19.77
N ILE A 141 14.66 0.43 -19.49
CA ILE A 141 13.58 0.71 -18.54
C ILE A 141 13.54 -0.47 -17.54
N PRO A 142 14.45 -0.50 -16.56
CA PRO A 142 14.56 -1.64 -15.64
C PRO A 142 13.37 -1.80 -14.70
N TYR A 143 12.56 -0.76 -14.54
CA TYR A 143 11.36 -0.78 -13.69
C TYR A 143 10.19 -0.20 -14.44
N LEU A 144 9.28 -1.04 -14.88
CA LEU A 144 8.01 -0.63 -15.48
C LEU A 144 6.94 -1.65 -15.12
N GLY A 145 5.92 -1.18 -14.44
CA GLY A 145 4.79 -2.02 -14.11
C GLY A 145 3.51 -1.24 -13.95
N VAL A 146 2.41 -1.97 -14.01
CA VAL A 146 1.05 -1.46 -13.82
C VAL A 146 0.31 -2.43 -12.93
N SER A 147 -0.48 -1.91 -12.00
CA SER A 147 -1.30 -2.74 -11.12
C SER A 147 -2.69 -2.17 -10.91
N ARG A 148 -3.59 -3.04 -10.50
CA ARG A 148 -4.80 -2.65 -9.79
C ARG A 148 -4.85 -3.35 -8.45
N GLY A 149 -5.28 -2.62 -7.42
CA GLY A 149 -5.43 -3.13 -6.06
C GLY A 149 -6.83 -2.90 -5.53
N ARG A 150 -7.27 -3.78 -4.63
CA ARG A 150 -8.48 -3.62 -3.81
C ARG A 150 -8.15 -3.99 -2.37
N ASN A 151 -8.60 -3.16 -1.45
CA ASN A 151 -8.53 -3.43 -0.02
C ASN A 151 -9.91 -3.36 0.61
N GLU A 152 -10.21 -4.30 1.47
CA GLU A 152 -11.36 -4.29 2.38
C GLU A 152 -10.83 -4.42 3.80
N SER A 153 -11.21 -3.51 4.67
CA SER A 153 -10.79 -3.54 6.07
C SER A 153 -11.97 -3.41 7.03
N LEU A 154 -11.83 -4.06 8.17
CA LEU A 154 -12.73 -3.95 9.31
C LEU A 154 -11.90 -3.71 10.55
N LEU A 155 -12.24 -2.68 11.30
CA LEU A 155 -11.74 -2.43 12.65
C LEU A 155 -12.87 -2.62 13.66
N LEU A 156 -12.66 -3.48 14.63
CA LEU A 156 -13.56 -3.71 15.75
C LEU A 156 -12.78 -3.58 17.06
N SER A 157 -13.35 -2.89 18.04
CA SER A 157 -12.73 -2.68 19.35
C SER A 157 -13.67 -3.03 20.48
N SER A 158 -13.13 -3.47 21.60
CA SER A 158 -13.87 -3.68 22.86
C SER A 158 -14.48 -2.39 23.41
N THR A 159 -13.98 -1.22 23.02
CA THR A 159 -14.54 0.09 23.42
C THR A 159 -15.77 0.49 22.59
N GLY A 160 -16.18 -0.33 21.61
CA GLY A 160 -17.33 -0.08 20.74
C GLY A 160 -17.01 0.61 19.41
N VAL A 161 -15.73 0.75 19.06
CA VAL A 161 -15.36 1.16 17.70
C VAL A 161 -15.75 0.05 16.74
N PHE A 162 -16.51 0.39 15.70
CA PHE A 162 -16.80 -0.48 14.57
C PHE A 162 -16.67 0.34 13.29
N TYR A 163 -15.73 -0.02 12.43
CA TYR A 163 -15.50 0.67 11.19
C TYR A 163 -15.19 -0.33 10.07
N THR A 164 -15.79 -0.11 8.91
CA THR A 164 -15.46 -0.87 7.70
C THR A 164 -15.12 0.08 6.57
N GLN A 165 -14.15 -0.29 5.76
CA GLN A 165 -13.71 0.49 4.62
C GLN A 165 -13.45 -0.42 3.42
N GLN A 166 -13.80 0.09 2.25
CA GLN A 166 -13.36 -0.46 0.97
C GLN A 166 -12.58 0.62 0.22
N SER A 167 -11.50 0.23 -0.40
CA SER A 167 -10.74 1.09 -1.30
C SER A 167 -10.21 0.29 -2.47
N ASN A 168 -10.01 0.96 -3.60
CA ASN A 168 -9.32 0.39 -4.74
C ASN A 168 -8.55 1.47 -5.48
N GLU A 169 -7.60 1.02 -6.29
CA GLU A 169 -6.71 1.90 -7.04
C GLU A 169 -6.17 1.22 -8.28
N VAL A 170 -5.73 2.03 -9.22
CA VAL A 170 -4.85 1.65 -10.30
C VAL A 170 -3.54 2.40 -10.12
N ALA A 171 -2.43 1.68 -10.23
CA ALA A 171 -1.11 2.24 -10.10
C ALA A 171 -0.25 1.89 -11.31
N ALA A 172 0.72 2.74 -11.59
CA ALA A 172 1.79 2.46 -12.52
C ALA A 172 3.09 3.06 -11.97
N TRP A 173 4.20 2.41 -12.25
CA TRP A 173 5.53 2.91 -11.92
C TRP A 173 6.46 2.75 -13.10
N CYS A 174 7.33 3.74 -13.30
CA CYS A 174 8.29 3.73 -14.37
C CYS A 174 9.61 4.34 -13.92
N GLY A 175 10.69 3.61 -14.15
CA GLY A 175 12.05 4.00 -13.79
C GLY A 175 13.01 3.84 -14.96
N PRO A 176 13.03 4.76 -15.95
CA PRO A 176 13.95 4.73 -17.06
C PRO A 176 15.40 4.99 -16.61
N LEU A 177 16.33 4.35 -17.26
CA LEU A 177 17.78 4.58 -17.13
C LEU A 177 18.26 5.36 -18.35
N LEU A 178 18.85 6.53 -18.11
CA LEU A 178 19.45 7.37 -19.12
C LEU A 178 20.98 7.34 -19.00
N GLN A 179 21.66 7.47 -20.15
CA GLN A 179 23.12 7.61 -20.22
C GLN A 179 23.50 8.81 -21.08
N ASP A 180 24.37 9.67 -20.55
CA ASP A 180 24.97 10.80 -21.25
C ASP A 180 26.47 10.78 -20.97
N GLY A 181 27.27 10.39 -21.97
CA GLY A 181 28.69 10.11 -21.79
C GLY A 181 28.91 9.05 -20.69
N ASN A 182 29.63 9.43 -19.65
CA ASN A 182 29.91 8.56 -18.49
C ASN A 182 28.86 8.68 -17.38
N SER A 183 27.90 9.59 -17.50
CA SER A 183 26.84 9.76 -16.50
C SER A 183 25.67 8.81 -16.79
N ARG A 184 25.30 8.00 -15.80
CA ARG A 184 24.10 7.17 -15.84
C ARG A 184 23.18 7.57 -14.70
N LYS A 185 21.93 7.87 -15.02
CA LYS A 185 20.92 8.29 -14.04
C LYS A 185 19.57 7.66 -14.34
N SER A 186 18.86 7.35 -13.27
CA SER A 186 17.47 6.87 -13.35
C SER A 186 16.55 7.89 -12.69
N GLY A 187 15.41 8.12 -13.30
CA GLY A 187 14.28 8.81 -12.68
C GLY A 187 13.20 7.80 -12.30
N MET A 188 12.36 8.16 -11.34
CA MET A 188 11.20 7.33 -10.98
C MET A 188 9.93 8.18 -11.00
N LYS A 189 8.92 7.70 -11.69
CA LYS A 189 7.57 8.21 -11.57
C LYS A 189 6.65 7.12 -11.09
N ILE A 190 5.87 7.43 -10.04
CA ILE A 190 4.77 6.61 -9.55
C ILE A 190 3.47 7.36 -9.87
N PHE A 191 2.52 6.63 -10.39
CA PHE A 191 1.16 7.07 -10.65
C PHE A 191 0.23 6.20 -9.82
N ASN A 192 -0.62 6.80 -9.02
CA ASN A 192 -1.62 6.10 -8.24
C ASN A 192 -2.92 6.92 -8.27
N ARG A 193 -4.02 6.31 -8.74
CA ARG A 193 -5.31 6.98 -8.91
C ARG A 193 -6.48 6.04 -8.62
N ARG A 194 -7.60 6.63 -8.27
CA ARG A 194 -8.91 5.95 -8.14
C ARG A 194 -9.79 6.15 -9.36
N GLU A 195 -9.25 6.70 -10.42
CA GLU A 195 -9.92 6.90 -11.70
C GLU A 195 -9.08 6.26 -12.79
N TRP A 196 -9.75 5.58 -13.72
CA TRP A 196 -9.09 5.03 -14.89
C TRP A 196 -8.84 6.11 -15.93
N ASP A 197 -7.59 6.31 -16.29
CA ASP A 197 -7.16 7.17 -17.39
C ASP A 197 -6.30 6.34 -18.35
N PRO A 198 -6.87 5.85 -19.47
CA PRO A 198 -6.14 5.06 -20.45
C PRO A 198 -5.03 5.87 -21.15
N ASN A 199 -5.07 7.20 -21.07
CA ASN A 199 -4.10 8.09 -21.68
C ASN A 199 -2.98 8.53 -20.71
N ALA A 200 -2.98 8.05 -19.48
CA ALA A 200 -1.98 8.41 -18.48
C ALA A 200 -0.55 8.00 -18.87
N GLY A 201 -0.41 6.99 -19.75
CA GLY A 201 0.87 6.42 -20.13
C GLY A 201 1.86 7.44 -20.66
N LYS A 202 1.42 8.33 -21.55
CA LYS A 202 2.26 9.39 -22.09
C LYS A 202 2.85 10.28 -20.99
N ARG A 203 2.00 10.77 -20.10
CA ARG A 203 2.42 11.66 -19.01
C ARG A 203 3.38 10.96 -18.04
N VAL A 204 3.08 9.70 -17.66
CA VAL A 204 3.93 8.95 -16.73
C VAL A 204 5.31 8.72 -17.30
N GLY A 205 5.42 8.34 -18.58
CA GLY A 205 6.71 8.12 -19.24
C GLY A 205 7.52 9.41 -19.40
N GLU A 206 6.90 10.49 -19.89
CA GLU A 206 7.55 11.80 -20.04
C GLU A 206 8.06 12.36 -18.70
N GLU A 207 7.26 12.28 -17.63
CA GLU A 207 7.67 12.75 -16.30
C GLU A 207 8.78 11.90 -15.69
N ALA A 208 8.77 10.57 -15.91
CA ALA A 208 9.85 9.70 -15.45
C ALA A 208 11.19 10.03 -16.14
N VAL A 209 11.16 10.27 -17.45
CA VAL A 209 12.34 10.69 -18.22
C VAL A 209 12.83 12.07 -17.77
N ALA A 210 11.93 13.02 -17.59
CA ALA A 210 12.28 14.37 -17.13
C ALA A 210 13.05 14.33 -15.79
N LYS A 211 12.59 13.51 -14.83
CA LYS A 211 13.30 13.31 -13.55
C LYS A 211 14.70 12.72 -13.73
N ALA A 212 14.89 11.79 -14.65
CA ALA A 212 16.21 11.24 -14.94
C ALA A 212 17.12 12.27 -15.61
N VAL A 213 16.59 13.09 -16.52
CA VAL A 213 17.33 14.17 -17.21
C VAL A 213 17.85 15.21 -16.21
N GLU A 214 17.02 15.61 -15.24
CA GLU A 214 17.43 16.54 -14.17
C GLU A 214 18.64 16.04 -13.40
N LEU A 215 18.78 14.72 -13.23
CA LEU A 215 19.88 14.11 -12.48
C LEU A 215 21.16 13.92 -13.31
N LEU A 216 21.11 13.96 -14.65
CA LEU A 216 22.29 13.72 -15.50
C LEU A 216 23.42 14.70 -15.20
N ASN A 217 23.11 15.93 -14.85
CA ASN A 217 24.09 16.98 -14.55
C ASN A 217 24.28 17.20 -13.03
N ALA A 218 23.79 16.28 -12.20
CA ALA A 218 23.93 16.40 -10.75
C ALA A 218 25.39 16.32 -10.32
N SER A 219 25.83 17.26 -9.50
CA SER A 219 27.16 17.29 -8.91
C SER A 219 27.11 17.11 -7.39
N PRO A 220 28.15 16.52 -6.78
CA PRO A 220 28.23 16.43 -5.33
C PRO A 220 28.18 17.80 -4.68
N ILE A 221 27.42 17.93 -3.60
CA ILE A 221 27.44 19.14 -2.75
C ILE A 221 28.29 18.87 -1.51
N GLN A 222 28.87 19.93 -0.95
CA GLN A 222 29.60 19.82 0.32
C GLN A 222 28.66 19.52 1.47
N SER A 223 29.14 18.76 2.47
CA SER A 223 28.39 18.52 3.70
C SER A 223 28.07 19.84 4.38
N ALA A 224 26.80 20.09 4.64
CA ALA A 224 26.33 21.32 5.28
C ALA A 224 25.10 21.05 6.15
N LYS A 225 24.89 21.90 7.16
CA LYS A 225 23.63 21.91 7.91
C LYS A 225 22.71 22.93 7.23
N MET A 226 21.62 22.44 6.64
CA MET A 226 20.69 23.26 5.88
C MET A 226 19.24 22.82 6.12
N PRO A 227 18.25 23.69 5.91
CA PRO A 227 16.86 23.28 5.83
C PRO A 227 16.66 22.29 4.68
N VAL A 228 15.84 21.25 4.90
CA VAL A 228 15.49 20.25 3.91
C VAL A 228 13.98 20.25 3.71
N VAL A 229 13.56 20.30 2.46
CA VAL A 229 12.17 20.10 2.06
C VAL A 229 12.05 18.71 1.48
N LEU A 230 11.20 17.89 2.06
CA LEU A 230 10.88 16.56 1.54
C LEU A 230 9.62 16.68 0.66
N ASP A 231 9.66 16.08 -0.50
CA ASP A 231 8.49 15.97 -1.37
C ASP A 231 7.58 14.80 -0.97
N GLU A 232 6.46 14.63 -1.65
CA GLU A 232 5.47 13.58 -1.39
C GLU A 232 5.99 12.15 -1.55
N TYR A 233 7.14 11.94 -2.22
CA TYR A 233 7.75 10.62 -2.41
C TYR A 233 8.79 10.29 -1.34
N THR A 234 9.34 11.30 -0.70
CA THR A 234 10.39 11.17 0.33
C THR A 234 9.89 11.38 1.75
N ALA A 235 8.73 12.00 1.89
CA ALA A 235 8.04 12.14 3.18
C ALA A 235 6.95 11.05 3.27
N PRO A 236 7.13 9.98 4.05
CA PRO A 236 6.13 8.92 4.23
C PRO A 236 4.89 9.40 5.00
#